data_cc9fd481b646dcd513257c2a8dd7ac25
#
_entry.id   cc9fd481b646dcd513257c2a8dd7ac25
#
_cell.length_a   1.000
_cell.length_b   1.000
_cell.length_c   1.000
_cell.angle_alpha   90.00
_cell.angle_beta   90.00
_cell.angle_gamma   90.00
#
_symmetry.space_group_name_H-M   'P 1'
#
loop_
_entity.id
_entity.type
_entity.pdbx_description
1 polymer ?
#
loop_
_entity_poly.entity_id
_entity_poly.type
_entity_poly.pdbx_seq_one_letter_code
_entity_poly.pdbx_strand_id
1 'polypeptide(L)'
;MFRNNVDTYYHGSRQVADELCRENRLAVIETDGKGKAYDEWLSGQAGKPTIRGMVRKDVEQAIAAADSFDGFISELQNMGYTVKYGPRVEHIAVRHKDAQRNIRIDRLDPRFSETALREYYRQLHRMPTEMQQGYRQENAPAKPKWQPTELQPIVRRARYLG
;
A
#
# COMPACT_ATOMS: atom_id res chain seq x y z
N MET A 1 -21.35 37.31 -2.88
CA MET A 1 -21.75 35.89 -2.82
C MET A 1 -20.49 35.05 -2.80
N PHE A 2 -20.07 34.49 -1.65
CA PHE A 2 -18.89 33.66 -1.54
C PHE A 2 -19.16 32.34 -2.26
N ARG A 3 -18.42 32.05 -3.32
CA ARG A 3 -18.41 30.71 -3.93
C ARG A 3 -17.46 29.81 -3.13
N ASN A 4 -18.04 28.95 -2.34
CA ASN A 4 -17.29 27.94 -1.61
C ASN A 4 -16.92 26.83 -2.61
N ASN A 5 -15.75 26.91 -3.22
CA ASN A 5 -15.19 25.88 -4.08
C ASN A 5 -14.09 25.12 -3.32
N VAL A 6 -13.65 23.99 -3.87
CA VAL A 6 -12.60 23.13 -3.29
C VAL A 6 -11.32 23.94 -3.04
N ASP A 7 -11.01 24.87 -3.92
CA ASP A 7 -9.80 25.70 -3.87
C ASP A 7 -9.86 26.70 -2.70
N THR A 8 -11.01 27.38 -2.52
CA THR A 8 -11.25 28.28 -1.37
C THR A 8 -11.19 27.52 -0.04
N TYR A 9 -11.69 26.29 0.00
CA TYR A 9 -11.66 25.46 1.19
C TYR A 9 -10.23 25.02 1.56
N TYR A 10 -9.50 24.48 0.60
CA TYR A 10 -8.15 23.95 0.88
C TYR A 10 -7.07 25.02 1.03
N HIS A 11 -7.13 26.09 0.25
CA HIS A 11 -6.11 27.15 0.25
C HIS A 11 -6.49 28.36 1.12
N GLY A 12 -7.74 28.48 1.52
CA GLY A 12 -8.21 29.58 2.38
C GLY A 12 -8.59 29.12 3.77
N SER A 13 -9.78 28.53 3.90
CA SER A 13 -10.36 28.23 5.21
C SER A 13 -9.54 27.25 6.06
N ARG A 14 -8.92 26.26 5.42
CA ARG A 14 -8.11 25.28 6.15
C ARG A 14 -6.82 25.90 6.67
N GLN A 15 -6.12 26.71 5.86
CA GLN A 15 -4.90 27.38 6.30
C GLN A 15 -5.16 28.29 7.50
N VAL A 16 -6.24 29.07 7.47
CA VAL A 16 -6.65 29.93 8.59
C VAL A 16 -6.99 29.10 9.83
N ALA A 17 -7.70 27.98 9.66
CA ALA A 17 -8.02 27.09 10.77
C ALA A 17 -6.77 26.45 11.38
N ASP A 18 -5.83 25.99 10.55
CA ASP A 18 -4.57 25.40 10.99
C ASP A 18 -3.68 26.43 11.71
N GLU A 19 -3.69 27.69 11.27
CA GLU A 19 -2.95 28.79 11.91
C GLU A 19 -3.54 29.11 13.29
N LEU A 20 -4.87 29.23 13.38
CA LEU A 20 -5.56 29.40 14.67
C LEU A 20 -5.30 28.24 15.65
N CYS A 21 -5.26 27.02 15.14
CA CYS A 21 -4.91 25.85 15.96
C CYS A 21 -3.48 25.96 16.50
N ARG A 22 -2.52 26.38 15.68
CA ARG A 22 -1.11 26.54 16.11
C ARG A 22 -0.98 27.66 17.15
N GLU A 23 -1.64 28.80 16.94
CA GLU A 23 -1.65 29.92 17.89
C GLU A 23 -2.20 29.50 19.26
N ASN A 24 -3.25 28.66 19.26
CA ASN A 24 -3.87 28.16 20.49
C ASN A 24 -3.23 26.85 21.02
N ARG A 25 -2.05 26.45 20.47
CA ARG A 25 -1.33 25.21 20.86
C ARG A 25 -2.18 23.95 20.73
N LEU A 26 -3.11 23.93 19.80
CA LEU A 26 -3.88 22.76 19.44
C LEU A 26 -3.15 21.94 18.37
N ALA A 27 -3.37 20.63 18.37
CA ALA A 27 -2.78 19.74 17.37
C ALA A 27 -3.41 20.02 15.98
N VAL A 28 -2.55 20.23 14.99
CA VAL A 28 -2.95 20.31 13.58
C VAL A 28 -2.76 18.95 12.94
N ILE A 29 -3.77 18.45 12.24
CA ILE A 29 -3.68 17.19 11.51
C ILE A 29 -2.93 17.44 10.20
N GLU A 30 -1.68 17.05 10.16
CA GLU A 30 -0.91 17.02 8.92
C GLU A 30 -1.34 15.80 8.11
N THR A 31 -1.89 16.04 6.93
CA THR A 31 -2.28 14.96 6.02
C THR A 31 -1.21 14.81 4.94
N ASP A 32 -0.56 13.65 4.90
CA ASP A 32 0.43 13.28 3.88
C ASP A 32 -0.19 13.08 2.49
N GLY A 33 -1.20 13.82 2.13
CA GLY A 33 -1.83 13.78 0.82
C GLY A 33 -3.08 12.90 0.75
N LYS A 34 -3.26 12.16 -0.31
CA LYS A 34 -4.50 11.49 -0.70
C LYS A 34 -4.96 10.46 0.33
N GLY A 35 -6.04 10.76 1.04
CA GLY A 35 -6.70 9.82 1.92
C GLY A 35 -7.16 8.56 1.19
N LYS A 36 -7.30 7.46 1.91
CA LYS A 36 -7.92 6.23 1.39
C LYS A 36 -9.40 6.52 1.07
N ALA A 37 -9.93 5.88 0.02
CA ALA A 37 -11.36 5.90 -0.22
C ALA A 37 -12.10 5.36 1.02
N TYR A 38 -13.25 5.94 1.34
CA TYR A 38 -14.03 5.56 2.54
C TYR A 38 -14.31 4.05 2.60
N ASP A 39 -14.65 3.44 1.47
CA ASP A 39 -14.91 2.00 1.37
C ASP A 39 -13.67 1.15 1.67
N GLU A 40 -12.50 1.63 1.24
CA GLU A 40 -11.21 0.97 1.51
C GLU A 40 -10.84 1.09 2.99
N TRP A 41 -11.10 2.25 3.59
CA TRP A 41 -10.91 2.48 5.02
C TRP A 41 -11.84 1.61 5.87
N LEU A 42 -13.13 1.57 5.51
CA LEU A 42 -14.16 0.77 6.20
C LEU A 42 -13.85 -0.73 6.11
N SER A 43 -13.43 -1.20 4.93
CA SER A 43 -13.02 -2.59 4.72
C SER A 43 -11.79 -2.95 5.56
N GLY A 44 -10.84 -2.02 5.69
CA GLY A 44 -9.68 -2.18 6.56
C GLY A 44 -10.07 -2.30 8.04
N GLN A 45 -11.04 -1.51 8.51
CA GLN A 45 -11.56 -1.62 9.88
C GLN A 45 -12.34 -2.93 10.12
N ALA A 46 -13.07 -3.38 9.12
CA ALA A 46 -13.83 -4.63 9.20
C ALA A 46 -12.94 -5.89 9.06
N GLY A 47 -11.62 -5.73 8.91
CA GLY A 47 -10.68 -6.84 8.68
C GLY A 47 -10.88 -7.54 7.34
N LYS A 48 -11.64 -6.96 6.41
CA LYS A 48 -11.88 -7.54 5.09
C LYS A 48 -10.66 -7.26 4.19
N PRO A 49 -10.15 -8.28 3.47
CA PRO A 49 -9.06 -8.07 2.54
C PRO A 49 -9.50 -7.12 1.42
N THR A 50 -8.78 -6.04 1.23
CA THR A 50 -8.98 -5.16 0.07
C THR A 50 -8.19 -5.69 -1.12
N ILE A 51 -8.70 -5.47 -2.35
CA ILE A 51 -7.98 -5.86 -3.58
C ILE A 51 -6.57 -5.25 -3.60
N ARG A 52 -6.42 -4.00 -3.18
CA ARG A 52 -5.10 -3.35 -3.10
C ARG A 52 -4.19 -4.01 -2.07
N GLY A 53 -4.73 -4.41 -0.92
CA GLY A 53 -3.98 -5.12 0.12
C GLY A 53 -3.53 -6.51 -0.34
N MET A 54 -4.39 -7.23 -1.07
CA MET A 54 -4.04 -8.52 -1.69
C MET A 54 -2.93 -8.34 -2.72
N VAL A 55 -3.11 -7.43 -3.67
CA VAL A 55 -2.11 -7.14 -4.71
C VAL A 55 -0.77 -6.74 -4.09
N ARG A 56 -0.76 -5.93 -3.03
CA ARG A 56 0.46 -5.56 -2.32
C ARG A 56 1.17 -6.79 -1.77
N LYS A 57 0.43 -7.67 -1.08
CA LYS A 57 0.99 -8.90 -0.50
C LYS A 57 1.54 -9.84 -1.56
N ASP A 58 0.82 -9.99 -2.67
CA ASP A 58 1.23 -10.87 -3.76
C ASP A 58 2.47 -10.31 -4.49
N VAL A 59 2.57 -8.99 -4.67
CA VAL A 59 3.77 -8.33 -5.19
C VAL A 59 4.96 -8.57 -4.25
N GLU A 60 4.78 -8.42 -2.94
CA GLU A 60 5.81 -8.70 -1.94
C GLU A 60 6.27 -10.16 -2.01
N GLN A 61 5.35 -11.09 -2.16
CA GLN A 61 5.65 -12.51 -2.31
C GLN A 61 6.40 -12.81 -3.61
N ALA A 62 5.98 -12.21 -4.73
CA ALA A 62 6.65 -12.36 -6.02
C ALA A 62 8.08 -11.81 -5.99
N ILE A 63 8.32 -10.67 -5.31
CA ILE A 63 9.66 -10.10 -5.12
C ILE A 63 10.55 -11.06 -4.32
N ALA A 64 10.01 -11.68 -3.28
CA ALA A 64 10.76 -12.62 -2.44
C ALA A 64 11.08 -13.94 -3.15
N ALA A 65 10.19 -14.39 -4.03
CA ALA A 65 10.34 -15.66 -4.76
C ALA A 65 11.27 -15.55 -5.98
N ALA A 66 11.29 -14.38 -6.63
CA ALA A 66 12.07 -14.19 -7.85
C ALA A 66 13.54 -13.87 -7.57
N ASP A 67 14.39 -14.32 -8.50
CA ASP A 67 15.83 -14.02 -8.48
C ASP A 67 16.21 -12.87 -9.42
N SER A 68 15.31 -12.49 -10.33
CA SER A 68 15.54 -11.45 -11.33
C SER A 68 14.27 -10.65 -11.57
N PHE A 69 14.43 -9.48 -12.19
CA PHE A 69 13.29 -8.65 -12.58
C PHE A 69 12.34 -9.37 -13.55
N ASP A 70 12.87 -10.11 -14.52
CA ASP A 70 12.05 -10.87 -15.45
C ASP A 70 11.37 -12.08 -14.77
N GLY A 71 12.07 -12.68 -13.79
CA GLY A 71 11.51 -13.71 -12.90
C GLY A 71 10.34 -13.17 -12.09
N PHE A 72 10.46 -11.96 -11.54
CA PHE A 72 9.39 -11.26 -10.82
C PHE A 72 8.14 -11.05 -11.69
N ILE A 73 8.32 -10.61 -12.94
CA ILE A 73 7.21 -10.45 -13.87
C ILE A 73 6.53 -11.78 -14.17
N SER A 74 7.34 -12.84 -14.39
CA SER A 74 6.83 -14.19 -14.64
C SER A 74 6.07 -14.74 -13.44
N GLU A 75 6.55 -14.48 -12.22
CA GLU A 75 5.90 -14.94 -11.00
C GLU A 75 4.53 -14.28 -10.80
N LEU A 76 4.42 -12.97 -11.05
CA LEU A 76 3.13 -12.28 -11.05
C LEU A 76 2.16 -12.84 -12.10
N GLN A 77 2.65 -13.21 -13.28
CA GLN A 77 1.82 -13.85 -14.31
C GLN A 77 1.37 -15.25 -13.87
N ASN A 78 2.23 -16.04 -13.25
CA ASN A 78 1.91 -17.34 -12.68
C ASN A 78 0.83 -17.25 -11.59
N MET A 79 0.84 -16.18 -10.78
CA MET A 79 -0.20 -15.87 -9.80
C MET A 79 -1.53 -15.40 -10.44
N GLY A 80 -1.59 -15.32 -11.78
CA GLY A 80 -2.79 -14.95 -12.52
C GLY A 80 -2.98 -13.44 -12.73
N TYR A 81 -1.93 -12.64 -12.56
CA TYR A 81 -1.97 -11.21 -12.84
C TYR A 81 -1.67 -10.91 -14.31
N THR A 82 -2.44 -10.00 -14.90
CA THR A 82 -2.05 -9.36 -16.16
C THR A 82 -1.10 -8.21 -15.85
N VAL A 83 0.16 -8.31 -16.29
CA VAL A 83 1.19 -7.30 -16.02
C VAL A 83 1.40 -6.43 -17.25
N LYS A 84 1.32 -5.11 -17.08
CA LYS A 84 1.71 -4.11 -18.08
C LYS A 84 3.05 -3.50 -17.68
N TYR A 85 4.08 -3.78 -18.46
CA TYR A 85 5.42 -3.22 -18.30
C TYR A 85 6.09 -3.09 -19.68
N GLY A 86 7.15 -2.33 -19.79
CA GLY A 86 7.93 -2.22 -21.01
C GLY A 86 8.47 -0.80 -21.24
N PRO A 87 9.29 -0.59 -22.29
CA PRO A 87 10.02 0.65 -22.52
C PRO A 87 9.13 1.88 -22.81
N ARG A 88 7.87 1.67 -23.16
CA ARG A 88 6.88 2.73 -23.37
C ARG A 88 5.92 2.90 -22.20
N VAL A 89 6.10 2.14 -21.12
CA VAL A 89 5.25 2.15 -19.95
C VAL A 89 6.03 2.74 -18.81
N GLU A 90 5.68 3.93 -18.37
CA GLU A 90 6.36 4.66 -17.29
C GLU A 90 6.24 3.95 -15.93
N HIS A 91 5.16 3.18 -15.73
CA HIS A 91 4.86 2.54 -14.46
C HIS A 91 4.36 1.12 -14.65
N ILE A 92 4.91 0.19 -13.88
CA ILE A 92 4.40 -1.17 -13.86
C ILE A 92 2.99 -1.17 -13.29
N ALA A 93 2.06 -1.76 -14.02
CA ALA A 93 0.68 -1.89 -13.60
C ALA A 93 0.22 -3.34 -13.68
N VAL A 94 -0.43 -3.80 -12.64
CA VAL A 94 -0.96 -5.17 -12.54
C VAL A 94 -2.48 -5.16 -12.45
N ARG A 95 -3.11 -6.18 -12.99
CA ARG A 95 -4.56 -6.37 -12.90
C ARG A 95 -4.85 -7.79 -12.43
N HIS A 96 -5.46 -7.89 -11.28
CA HIS A 96 -6.01 -9.15 -10.80
C HIS A 96 -7.25 -9.54 -11.64
N LYS A 97 -7.54 -10.82 -11.77
CA LYS A 97 -8.68 -11.35 -12.53
C LYS A 97 -10.02 -10.74 -12.09
N ASP A 98 -10.17 -10.49 -10.79
CA ASP A 98 -11.40 -9.93 -10.20
C ASP A 98 -11.40 -8.39 -10.17
N ALA A 99 -10.33 -7.75 -10.64
CA ALA A 99 -10.21 -6.29 -10.66
C ALA A 99 -10.60 -5.73 -12.02
N GLN A 100 -11.49 -4.74 -12.02
CA GLN A 100 -11.89 -4.04 -13.26
C GLN A 100 -10.81 -3.09 -13.78
N ARG A 101 -9.91 -2.61 -12.91
CA ARG A 101 -8.90 -1.60 -13.25
C ARG A 101 -7.50 -2.09 -12.96
N ASN A 102 -6.55 -1.59 -13.75
CA ASN A 102 -5.15 -1.80 -13.46
C ASN A 102 -4.75 -1.02 -12.21
N ILE A 103 -3.92 -1.65 -11.38
CA ILE A 103 -3.35 -1.06 -10.17
C ILE A 103 -1.87 -0.82 -10.43
N ARG A 104 -1.42 0.41 -10.28
CA ARG A 104 -0.01 0.76 -10.36
C ARG A 104 0.68 0.32 -9.08
N ILE A 105 1.73 -0.49 -9.20
CA ILE A 105 2.43 -1.03 -8.04
C ILE A 105 3.27 0.01 -7.30
N ASP A 106 3.80 1.01 -8.00
CA ASP A 106 4.52 2.15 -7.41
C ASP A 106 3.65 3.01 -6.48
N ARG A 107 2.31 2.99 -6.69
CA ARG A 107 1.35 3.67 -5.79
C ARG A 107 0.96 2.86 -4.57
N LEU A 108 1.27 1.57 -4.57
CA LEU A 108 1.08 0.73 -3.38
C LEU A 108 2.25 0.94 -2.42
N ASP A 109 3.47 0.97 -2.99
CA ASP A 109 4.70 1.28 -2.27
C ASP A 109 5.73 1.86 -3.27
N PRO A 110 6.41 2.96 -2.95
CA PRO A 110 7.45 3.53 -3.81
C PRO A 110 8.60 2.57 -4.14
N ARG A 111 8.85 1.58 -3.26
CA ARG A 111 9.86 0.52 -3.46
C ARG A 111 9.53 -0.43 -4.60
N PHE A 112 8.28 -0.48 -5.04
CA PHE A 112 7.84 -1.29 -6.16
C PHE A 112 7.97 -0.59 -7.52
N SER A 113 8.62 0.58 -7.55
CA SER A 113 8.95 1.23 -8.82
C SER A 113 9.90 0.37 -9.64
N GLU A 114 9.80 0.44 -10.97
CA GLU A 114 10.66 -0.35 -11.88
C GLU A 114 12.14 -0.12 -11.59
N THR A 115 12.52 1.14 -11.37
CA THR A 115 13.90 1.52 -11.06
C THR A 115 14.39 0.90 -9.77
N ALA A 116 13.58 0.95 -8.71
CA ALA A 116 13.92 0.37 -7.42
C ALA A 116 14.03 -1.16 -7.48
N LEU A 117 13.11 -1.83 -8.19
CA LEU A 117 13.14 -3.27 -8.37
C LEU A 117 14.35 -3.74 -9.18
N ARG A 118 14.67 -3.04 -10.27
CA ARG A 118 15.86 -3.35 -11.07
C ARG A 118 17.15 -3.17 -10.28
N GLU A 119 17.21 -2.12 -9.46
CA GLU A 119 18.37 -1.90 -8.59
C GLU A 119 18.45 -2.95 -7.48
N TYR A 120 17.34 -3.33 -6.87
CA TYR A 120 17.27 -4.40 -5.87
C TYR A 120 17.83 -5.72 -6.43
N TYR A 121 17.38 -6.16 -7.62
CA TYR A 121 17.87 -7.39 -8.21
C TYR A 121 19.32 -7.27 -8.69
N ARG A 122 19.76 -6.10 -9.15
CA ARG A 122 21.17 -5.86 -9.49
C ARG A 122 22.09 -6.02 -8.28
N GLN A 123 21.69 -5.48 -7.14
CA GLN A 123 22.42 -5.62 -5.89
C GLN A 123 22.41 -7.07 -5.40
N LEU A 124 21.27 -7.74 -5.47
CA LEU A 124 21.16 -9.15 -5.11
C LEU A 124 22.14 -10.02 -5.88
N HIS A 125 22.27 -9.81 -7.20
CA HIS A 125 23.22 -10.56 -8.04
C HIS A 125 24.70 -10.25 -7.77
N ARG A 126 25.00 -9.11 -7.17
CA ARG A 126 26.37 -8.73 -6.79
C ARG A 126 26.83 -9.38 -5.48
N MET A 127 25.89 -9.86 -4.67
CA MET A 127 26.19 -10.44 -3.38
C MET A 127 26.51 -11.92 -3.48
N PRO A 128 27.41 -12.46 -2.63
CA PRO A 128 27.59 -13.89 -2.47
C PRO A 128 26.28 -14.57 -2.07
N THR A 129 26.05 -15.78 -2.57
CA THR A 129 24.79 -16.51 -2.36
C THR A 129 24.41 -16.66 -0.87
N GLU A 130 25.41 -16.79 0.00
CA GLU A 130 25.22 -16.90 1.44
C GLU A 130 24.64 -15.64 2.08
N MET A 131 24.95 -14.46 1.53
CA MET A 131 24.43 -13.16 2.03
C MET A 131 23.10 -12.77 1.40
N GLN A 132 22.70 -13.37 0.30
CA GLN A 132 21.47 -13.02 -0.42
C GLN A 132 20.20 -13.25 0.43
N GLN A 133 20.18 -14.30 1.24
CA GLN A 133 19.03 -14.59 2.11
C GLN A 133 18.86 -13.52 3.20
N GLY A 134 19.95 -13.09 3.81
CA GLY A 134 19.94 -12.02 4.79
C GLY A 134 19.46 -10.68 4.18
N TYR A 135 19.98 -10.35 2.99
CA TYR A 135 19.60 -9.13 2.27
C TYR A 135 18.12 -9.13 1.88
N ARG A 136 17.57 -10.27 1.46
CA ARG A 136 16.13 -10.42 1.17
C ARG A 136 15.28 -10.19 2.41
N GLN A 137 15.70 -10.66 3.58
CA GLN A 137 14.96 -10.49 4.84
C GLN A 137 15.01 -9.04 5.33
N GLU A 138 16.17 -8.40 5.24
CA GLU A 138 16.37 -7.01 5.69
C GLU A 138 15.66 -6.00 4.79
N ASN A 139 15.68 -6.21 3.47
CA ASN A 139 15.03 -5.36 2.48
C ASN A 139 13.63 -5.83 2.10
N ALA A 140 13.15 -6.93 2.70
CA ALA A 140 11.76 -7.31 2.59
C ALA A 140 10.87 -6.14 3.04
N PRO A 141 9.78 -5.86 2.31
CA PRO A 141 8.86 -4.81 2.70
C PRO A 141 8.43 -5.02 4.14
N ALA A 142 8.63 -3.99 4.98
CA ALA A 142 8.31 -4.08 6.39
C ALA A 142 6.87 -4.56 6.56
N LYS A 143 6.70 -5.63 7.34
CA LYS A 143 5.36 -6.13 7.69
C LYS A 143 4.52 -4.94 8.14
N PRO A 144 3.29 -4.76 7.64
CA PRO A 144 2.44 -3.65 8.06
C PRO A 144 2.41 -3.63 9.58
N LYS A 145 2.68 -2.47 10.19
CA LYS A 145 2.67 -2.27 11.66
C LYS A 145 1.32 -2.63 12.30
N TRP A 146 0.31 -2.80 11.46
CA TRP A 146 -1.01 -3.20 11.88
C TRP A 146 -1.15 -4.72 11.73
N GLN A 147 -0.89 -5.43 12.82
CA GLN A 147 -1.41 -6.79 12.99
C GLN A 147 -2.87 -6.63 13.42
N PRO A 148 -3.85 -7.29 12.78
CA PRO A 148 -5.17 -7.37 13.37
C PRO A 148 -4.97 -7.99 14.74
N THR A 149 -5.20 -7.20 15.80
CA THR A 149 -5.34 -7.72 17.14
C THR A 149 -6.42 -8.78 17.00
N GLU A 150 -6.10 -10.03 17.32
CA GLU A 150 -7.10 -11.09 17.38
C GLU A 150 -8.25 -10.53 18.21
N LEU A 151 -9.36 -10.24 17.54
CA LEU A 151 -10.59 -9.90 18.22
C LEU A 151 -10.95 -11.16 19.00
N GLN A 152 -10.56 -11.20 20.26
CA GLN A 152 -11.10 -12.19 21.18
C GLN A 152 -12.62 -12.10 21.03
N PRO A 153 -13.29 -13.21 20.75
CA PRO A 153 -14.72 -13.20 20.61
C PRO A 153 -15.30 -12.66 21.92
N ILE A 154 -15.89 -11.48 21.86
CA ILE A 154 -16.69 -10.95 22.96
C ILE A 154 -17.87 -11.91 23.06
N VAL A 155 -17.72 -12.92 23.89
CA VAL A 155 -18.80 -13.80 24.28
C VAL A 155 -19.78 -12.95 25.08
N ARG A 156 -20.77 -12.38 24.39
CA ARG A 156 -21.93 -11.79 25.04
C ARG A 156 -22.64 -12.93 25.77
N ARG A 157 -22.36 -13.08 27.05
CA ARG A 157 -23.23 -13.84 27.93
C ARG A 157 -24.57 -13.12 27.97
N ALA A 158 -25.47 -13.52 27.09
CA ALA A 158 -26.89 -13.23 27.28
C ALA A 158 -27.33 -13.99 28.53
N ARG A 159 -27.34 -13.33 29.67
CA ARG A 159 -28.10 -13.78 30.82
C ARG A 159 -29.57 -13.53 30.49
N TYR A 160 -30.23 -14.53 30.02
CA TYR A 160 -31.69 -14.60 30.15
C TYR A 160 -31.98 -14.84 31.62
N LEU A 161 -32.50 -13.81 32.29
CA LEU A 161 -33.20 -13.95 33.54
C LEU A 161 -34.58 -14.47 33.17
N GLY A 162 -34.95 -15.63 33.73
CA GLY A 162 -36.28 -16.21 33.69
C GLY A 162 -37.27 -15.41 34.52
#